data_51b76c60ba15da2d39a2082fd5d6c9f9
#
_entry.id   51b76c60ba15da2d39a2082fd5d6c9f9
#
_cell.length_a   1.000
_cell.length_b   1.000
_cell.length_c   1.000
_cell.angle_alpha   90.00
_cell.angle_beta   90.00
_cell.angle_gamma   90.00
#
_symmetry.space_group_name_H-M   'P 1'
#
loop_
_entity.id
_entity.type
_entity.pdbx_description
1 polymer ?
#
loop_
_entity_poly.entity_id
_entity_poly.type
_entity_poly.pdbx_seq_one_letter_code
_entity_poly.pdbx_strand_id
1 'polypeptide(L)'
;MQMSSERWLITGALGCVGAWCCRQLVREGHAVVGLDLGSDRRHAQLVMSGEELAAVELVRGDITDLSTLEALIASRRVTHVVHLAAMLIPLAAADPPRGALVNVVGTVNVFEAAKRHGVAGLAYASSAAVYDRADGVRVAERADGHPASHYGVHKLANEGTARVYWRDDGLASVGLRPHVVYGAGRDHGLTAGPTLAMLAAARGETYEIPFGGRAQFQYAGDVAARFIDAARAVVRDAVVRNIGGPSEHVADVVAAIESVAPEAAGKITVKRDVLLPLPEEMEASPTAGTPLRQGVLETIELFRRALP
;
A
#
# COMPACT_ATOMS: atom_id res chain seq x y z
N MET A 1 12.28 -6.61 31.88
CA MET A 1 12.46 -5.63 30.78
C MET A 1 11.08 -5.20 30.31
N GLN A 2 10.62 -4.03 30.70
CA GLN A 2 9.35 -3.48 30.19
C GLN A 2 9.57 -3.25 28.68
N MET A 3 8.88 -4.01 27.82
CA MET A 3 8.84 -3.69 26.39
C MET A 3 8.26 -2.30 26.27
N SER A 4 9.04 -1.34 25.75
CA SER A 4 8.50 -0.02 25.44
C SER A 4 7.35 -0.22 24.46
N SER A 5 6.15 0.20 24.82
CA SER A 5 4.99 0.05 23.95
C SER A 5 5.25 0.78 22.64
N GLU A 6 5.22 0.07 21.51
CA GLU A 6 5.34 0.67 20.18
C GLU A 6 4.23 1.73 20.00
N ARG A 7 4.59 2.86 19.40
CA ARG A 7 3.68 3.96 19.07
C ARG A 7 3.84 4.28 17.60
N TRP A 8 2.78 4.12 16.87
CA TRP A 8 2.79 4.10 15.43
C TRP A 8 2.21 5.37 14.81
N LEU A 9 2.88 5.87 13.79
CA LEU A 9 2.33 6.85 12.87
C LEU A 9 2.13 6.18 11.49
N ILE A 10 0.89 6.17 11.02
CA ILE A 10 0.53 5.69 9.70
C ILE A 10 0.11 6.90 8.86
N THR A 11 0.90 7.27 7.86
CA THR A 11 0.47 8.32 6.91
C THR A 11 -0.29 7.69 5.74
N GLY A 12 -1.32 8.36 5.24
CA GLY A 12 -2.27 7.74 4.31
C GLY A 12 -3.17 6.71 4.99
N ALA A 13 -3.50 6.95 6.27
CA ALA A 13 -4.21 6.04 7.14
C ALA A 13 -5.63 5.69 6.68
N LEU A 14 -6.28 6.58 5.94
CA LEU A 14 -7.61 6.38 5.38
C LEU A 14 -7.60 5.75 3.98
N GLY A 15 -6.40 5.49 3.41
CA GLY A 15 -6.23 4.69 2.20
C GLY A 15 -6.36 3.19 2.48
N CYS A 16 -6.39 2.39 1.40
CA CYS A 16 -6.54 0.93 1.49
C CYS A 16 -5.53 0.29 2.46
N VAL A 17 -4.24 0.32 2.14
CA VAL A 17 -3.20 -0.34 2.96
C VAL A 17 -3.08 0.32 4.33
N GLY A 18 -3.26 1.65 4.43
CA GLY A 18 -3.23 2.38 5.70
C GLY A 18 -4.29 1.91 6.68
N ALA A 19 -5.52 1.72 6.22
CA ALA A 19 -6.62 1.20 7.04
C ALA A 19 -6.32 -0.23 7.57
N TRP A 20 -5.74 -1.10 6.73
CA TRP A 20 -5.31 -2.43 7.14
C TRP A 20 -4.16 -2.40 8.15
N CYS A 21 -3.18 -1.47 8.00
CA CYS A 21 -2.13 -1.27 9.00
C CYS A 21 -2.73 -0.83 10.34
N CYS A 22 -3.62 0.16 10.34
CA CYS A 22 -4.29 0.63 11.55
C CYS A 22 -5.03 -0.52 12.25
N ARG A 23 -5.83 -1.32 11.49
CA ARG A 23 -6.55 -2.48 12.02
C ARG A 23 -5.63 -3.47 12.72
N GLN A 24 -4.53 -3.87 12.07
CA GLN A 24 -3.63 -4.88 12.61
C GLN A 24 -2.96 -4.39 13.89
N LEU A 25 -2.42 -3.17 13.88
CA LEU A 25 -1.74 -2.58 15.03
C LEU A 25 -2.67 -2.37 16.24
N VAL A 26 -3.92 -1.95 16.01
CA VAL A 26 -4.91 -1.83 17.08
C VAL A 26 -5.25 -3.20 17.67
N ARG A 27 -5.38 -4.23 16.84
CA ARG A 27 -5.61 -5.62 17.31
C ARG A 27 -4.44 -6.18 18.11
N GLU A 28 -3.22 -5.74 17.82
CA GLU A 28 -2.03 -6.05 18.60
C GLU A 28 -1.93 -5.24 19.91
N GLY A 29 -2.83 -4.27 20.13
CA GLY A 29 -2.88 -3.44 21.33
C GLY A 29 -1.91 -2.24 21.31
N HIS A 30 -1.44 -1.83 20.14
CA HIS A 30 -0.56 -0.68 20.00
C HIS A 30 -1.30 0.65 19.91
N ALA A 31 -0.64 1.73 20.32
CA ALA A 31 -1.13 3.09 20.11
C ALA A 31 -0.88 3.49 18.64
N VAL A 32 -1.94 3.86 17.93
CA VAL A 32 -1.90 4.19 16.50
C VAL A 32 -2.40 5.60 16.25
N VAL A 33 -1.57 6.41 15.61
CA VAL A 33 -1.93 7.71 15.06
C VAL A 33 -2.03 7.57 13.54
N GLY A 34 -3.19 7.82 12.99
CA GLY A 34 -3.44 7.84 11.55
C GLY A 34 -3.47 9.26 11.01
N LEU A 35 -2.49 9.63 10.19
CA LEU A 35 -2.46 10.92 9.50
C LEU A 35 -2.98 10.78 8.07
N ASP A 36 -3.95 11.60 7.69
CA ASP A 36 -4.46 11.67 6.34
C ASP A 36 -4.88 13.10 5.96
N LEU A 37 -4.81 13.44 4.68
CA LEU A 37 -5.29 14.72 4.16
C LEU A 37 -6.82 14.78 4.15
N GLY A 38 -7.45 13.64 3.84
CA GLY A 38 -8.89 13.46 3.79
C GLY A 38 -9.53 13.24 5.16
N SER A 39 -10.86 13.18 5.15
CA SER A 39 -11.67 12.83 6.33
C SER A 39 -12.64 11.66 6.05
N ASP A 40 -12.63 11.13 4.84
CA ASP A 40 -13.49 10.01 4.44
C ASP A 40 -12.98 8.70 5.06
N ARG A 41 -13.77 8.12 5.93
CA ARG A 41 -13.43 6.92 6.72
C ARG A 41 -13.94 5.61 6.09
N ARG A 42 -14.55 5.67 4.90
CA ARG A 42 -15.22 4.50 4.28
C ARG A 42 -14.31 3.27 4.16
N HIS A 43 -13.03 3.42 3.78
CA HIS A 43 -12.11 2.27 3.69
C HIS A 43 -11.80 1.70 5.07
N ALA A 44 -11.59 2.56 6.07
CA ALA A 44 -11.38 2.13 7.44
C ALA A 44 -12.62 1.42 8.01
N GLN A 45 -13.82 1.93 7.75
CA GLN A 45 -15.09 1.32 8.15
C GLN A 45 -15.38 -0.03 7.48
N LEU A 46 -14.85 -0.26 6.26
CA LEU A 46 -14.94 -1.55 5.59
C LEU A 46 -14.13 -2.64 6.30
N VAL A 47 -12.98 -2.28 6.87
CA VAL A 47 -12.04 -3.28 7.38
C VAL A 47 -11.96 -3.32 8.91
N MET A 48 -12.41 -2.29 9.62
CA MET A 48 -12.40 -2.18 11.08
C MET A 48 -13.80 -2.17 11.68
N SER A 49 -13.95 -2.71 12.87
CA SER A 49 -15.14 -2.48 13.70
C SER A 49 -15.19 -1.03 14.20
N GLY A 50 -16.34 -0.60 14.73
CA GLY A 50 -16.46 0.73 15.33
C GLY A 50 -15.49 0.94 16.51
N GLU A 51 -15.27 -0.10 17.32
CA GLU A 51 -14.35 -0.08 18.46
C GLU A 51 -12.88 0.02 17.98
N GLU A 52 -12.50 -0.78 16.98
CA GLU A 52 -11.16 -0.73 16.38
C GLU A 52 -10.88 0.64 15.76
N LEU A 53 -11.85 1.21 15.04
CA LEU A 53 -11.70 2.54 14.45
C LEU A 53 -11.64 3.65 15.51
N ALA A 54 -12.38 3.52 16.60
CA ALA A 54 -12.31 4.47 17.73
C ALA A 54 -10.98 4.42 18.47
N ALA A 55 -10.26 3.31 18.42
CA ALA A 55 -8.94 3.15 19.03
C ALA A 55 -7.80 3.79 18.19
N VAL A 56 -8.07 4.20 16.94
CA VAL A 56 -7.11 4.94 16.11
C VAL A 56 -7.29 6.44 16.33
N GLU A 57 -6.25 7.13 16.73
CA GLU A 57 -6.24 8.60 16.74
C GLU A 57 -6.10 9.13 15.31
N LEU A 58 -7.22 9.46 14.68
CA LEU A 58 -7.21 10.01 13.32
C LEU A 58 -6.96 11.52 13.35
N VAL A 59 -5.87 11.94 12.71
CA VAL A 59 -5.47 13.34 12.57
C VAL A 59 -5.53 13.75 11.11
N ARG A 60 -6.20 14.87 10.82
CA ARG A 60 -6.18 15.48 9.50
C ARG A 60 -4.94 16.35 9.35
N GLY A 61 -4.13 16.10 8.31
CA GLY A 61 -2.93 16.89 8.01
C GLY A 61 -2.32 16.56 6.67
N ASP A 62 -1.44 17.43 6.20
CA ASP A 62 -0.73 17.30 4.93
C ASP A 62 0.74 16.94 5.20
N ILE A 63 1.24 15.88 4.59
CA ILE A 63 2.65 15.48 4.69
C ILE A 63 3.61 16.49 4.07
N THR A 64 3.11 17.43 3.25
CA THR A 64 3.92 18.53 2.71
C THR A 64 4.21 19.60 3.77
N ASP A 65 3.57 19.56 4.94
CA ASP A 65 3.84 20.40 6.09
C ASP A 65 4.73 19.64 7.11
N LEU A 66 6.03 19.94 7.08
CA LEU A 66 7.01 19.34 7.99
C LEU A 66 6.66 19.63 9.45
N SER A 67 6.18 20.83 9.77
CA SER A 67 5.88 21.21 11.15
C SER A 67 4.76 20.37 11.77
N THR A 68 3.75 20.02 10.98
CA THR A 68 2.69 19.10 11.38
C THR A 68 3.24 17.70 11.70
N LEU A 69 4.14 17.16 10.87
CA LEU A 69 4.75 15.85 11.10
C LEU A 69 5.61 15.85 12.38
N GLU A 70 6.47 16.86 12.56
CA GLU A 70 7.32 17.00 13.75
C GLU A 70 6.49 17.10 15.05
N ALA A 71 5.48 17.97 15.05
CA ALA A 71 4.59 18.13 16.20
C ALA A 71 3.88 16.81 16.56
N LEU A 72 3.44 16.04 15.54
CA LEU A 72 2.77 14.77 15.74
C LEU A 72 3.72 13.71 16.33
N ILE A 73 4.89 13.54 15.72
CA ILE A 73 5.89 12.57 16.18
C ILE A 73 6.33 12.88 17.61
N ALA A 74 6.65 14.14 17.90
CA ALA A 74 7.08 14.56 19.23
C ALA A 74 6.00 14.38 20.29
N SER A 75 4.79 14.95 20.07
CA SER A 75 3.73 14.95 21.07
C SER A 75 3.17 13.56 21.36
N ARG A 76 3.19 12.64 20.39
CA ARG A 76 2.73 11.25 20.54
C ARG A 76 3.85 10.28 20.86
N ARG A 77 5.12 10.75 20.90
CA ARG A 77 6.32 9.94 21.13
C ARG A 77 6.34 8.74 20.17
N VAL A 78 6.13 9.01 18.89
CA VAL A 78 6.10 7.99 17.84
C VAL A 78 7.43 7.26 17.80
N THR A 79 7.38 5.94 17.78
CA THR A 79 8.56 5.07 17.69
C THR A 79 8.70 4.42 16.32
N HIS A 80 7.59 4.22 15.62
CA HIS A 80 7.56 3.57 14.30
C HIS A 80 6.68 4.35 13.33
N VAL A 81 7.13 4.44 12.09
CA VAL A 81 6.41 5.12 11.00
C VAL A 81 6.20 4.16 9.85
N VAL A 82 4.95 4.06 9.35
CA VAL A 82 4.62 3.47 8.06
C VAL A 82 4.11 4.59 7.15
N HIS A 83 4.91 4.94 6.15
CA HIS A 83 4.60 6.04 5.23
C HIS A 83 3.99 5.53 3.93
N LEU A 84 2.65 5.74 3.79
CA LEU A 84 1.85 5.28 2.65
C LEU A 84 1.17 6.42 1.89
N ALA A 85 1.15 7.64 2.44
CA ALA A 85 0.53 8.79 1.81
C ALA A 85 1.17 9.10 0.46
N ALA A 86 0.38 9.18 -0.61
CA ALA A 86 0.85 9.48 -1.94
C ALA A 86 -0.31 9.85 -2.89
N MET A 87 -0.03 10.62 -3.92
CA MET A 87 -0.89 10.77 -5.08
C MET A 87 -0.60 9.63 -6.07
N LEU A 88 -1.62 8.83 -6.39
CA LEU A 88 -1.50 7.68 -7.31
C LEU A 88 -1.35 8.12 -8.77
N ILE A 89 -1.03 7.18 -9.66
CA ILE A 89 -0.71 7.41 -11.08
C ILE A 89 -1.68 8.38 -11.77
N PRO A 90 -3.03 8.19 -11.74
CA PRO A 90 -3.93 9.08 -12.47
C PRO A 90 -3.87 10.53 -11.98
N LEU A 91 -3.79 10.73 -10.67
CA LEU A 91 -3.75 12.06 -10.07
C LEU A 91 -2.39 12.73 -10.27
N ALA A 92 -1.30 12.00 -10.11
CA ALA A 92 0.05 12.52 -10.34
C ALA A 92 0.32 12.85 -11.82
N ALA A 93 -0.37 12.18 -12.76
CA ALA A 93 -0.32 12.51 -14.17
C ALA A 93 -1.18 13.74 -14.52
N ALA A 94 -2.31 13.92 -13.84
CA ALA A 94 -3.20 15.06 -14.04
C ALA A 94 -2.62 16.37 -13.49
N ASP A 95 -1.85 16.30 -12.40
CA ASP A 95 -1.15 17.45 -11.78
C ASP A 95 0.27 17.04 -11.36
N PRO A 96 1.23 17.03 -12.31
CA PRO A 96 2.60 16.61 -12.03
C PRO A 96 3.33 17.45 -10.96
N PRO A 97 3.19 18.80 -10.91
CA PRO A 97 3.79 19.60 -9.84
C PRO A 97 3.27 19.23 -8.45
N ARG A 98 1.95 19.07 -8.31
CA ARG A 98 1.34 18.63 -7.04
C ARG A 98 1.74 17.19 -6.71
N GLY A 99 1.82 16.33 -7.73
CA GLY A 99 2.32 14.97 -7.59
C GLY A 99 3.75 14.92 -7.01
N ALA A 100 4.65 15.74 -7.53
CA ALA A 100 6.03 15.84 -7.03
C ALA A 100 6.06 16.41 -5.60
N LEU A 101 5.29 17.46 -5.33
CA LEU A 101 5.21 18.05 -3.99
C LEU A 101 4.76 17.02 -2.95
N VAL A 102 3.68 16.29 -3.21
CA VAL A 102 3.17 15.27 -2.27
C VAL A 102 4.10 14.06 -2.20
N ASN A 103 4.46 13.49 -3.35
CA ASN A 103 5.13 12.19 -3.37
C ASN A 103 6.64 12.28 -3.06
N VAL A 104 7.30 13.38 -3.41
CA VAL A 104 8.74 13.55 -3.17
C VAL A 104 8.98 14.43 -1.94
N VAL A 105 8.52 15.68 -1.96
CA VAL A 105 8.75 16.60 -0.83
C VAL A 105 8.06 16.08 0.43
N GLY A 106 6.83 15.58 0.34
CA GLY A 106 6.14 14.96 1.47
C GLY A 106 6.91 13.77 2.06
N THR A 107 7.53 12.92 1.21
CA THR A 107 8.37 11.83 1.69
C THR A 107 9.64 12.34 2.37
N VAL A 108 10.31 13.35 1.79
CA VAL A 108 11.47 14.00 2.43
C VAL A 108 11.10 14.53 3.81
N ASN A 109 9.94 15.18 3.96
CA ASN A 109 9.46 15.68 5.24
C ASN A 109 9.26 14.55 6.27
N VAL A 110 8.73 13.41 5.85
CA VAL A 110 8.58 12.25 6.76
C VAL A 110 9.94 11.74 7.21
N PHE A 111 10.93 11.63 6.32
CA PHE A 111 12.29 11.23 6.66
C PHE A 111 12.96 12.24 7.59
N GLU A 112 12.81 13.54 7.30
CA GLU A 112 13.39 14.60 8.11
C GLU A 112 12.80 14.62 9.53
N ALA A 113 11.47 14.51 9.65
CA ALA A 113 10.80 14.42 10.94
C ALA A 113 11.21 13.16 11.72
N ALA A 114 11.29 11.99 11.03
CA ALA A 114 11.74 10.75 11.64
C ALA A 114 13.19 10.85 12.17
N LYS A 115 14.09 11.45 11.39
CA LYS A 115 15.48 11.70 11.78
C LYS A 115 15.55 12.60 13.02
N ARG A 116 14.90 13.76 12.99
CA ARG A 116 14.97 14.77 14.07
C ARG A 116 14.43 14.26 15.41
N HIS A 117 13.48 13.35 15.37
CA HIS A 117 12.84 12.79 16.56
C HIS A 117 13.31 11.37 16.93
N GLY A 118 14.30 10.83 16.23
CA GLY A 118 14.90 9.54 16.58
C GLY A 118 13.90 8.38 16.47
N VAL A 119 13.07 8.35 15.42
CA VAL A 119 12.15 7.25 15.14
C VAL A 119 12.93 5.96 14.98
N ALA A 120 12.55 4.91 15.71
CA ALA A 120 13.28 3.64 15.76
C ALA A 120 13.09 2.76 14.52
N GLY A 121 11.91 2.87 13.87
CA GLY A 121 11.58 2.09 12.69
C GLY A 121 10.83 2.90 11.64
N LEU A 122 11.27 2.82 10.38
CA LEU A 122 10.68 3.54 9.26
C LEU A 122 10.51 2.62 8.07
N ALA A 123 9.25 2.37 7.69
CA ALA A 123 8.92 1.74 6.41
C ALA A 123 8.18 2.74 5.50
N TYR A 124 8.43 2.67 4.20
CA TYR A 124 7.77 3.54 3.23
C TYR A 124 7.36 2.79 1.96
N ALA A 125 6.28 3.26 1.33
CA ALA A 125 5.80 2.67 0.10
C ALA A 125 6.60 3.19 -1.12
N SER A 126 7.39 2.31 -1.72
CA SER A 126 7.77 2.36 -3.12
C SER A 126 6.67 1.67 -3.96
N SER A 127 6.96 1.13 -5.12
CA SER A 127 5.96 0.54 -6.02
C SER A 127 6.62 -0.29 -7.12
N ALA A 128 5.90 -1.29 -7.66
CA ALA A 128 6.24 -1.91 -8.94
C ALA A 128 6.35 -0.91 -10.10
N ALA A 129 5.73 0.27 -9.98
CA ALA A 129 5.79 1.32 -11.00
C ALA A 129 7.17 2.00 -11.14
N VAL A 130 8.16 1.62 -10.32
CA VAL A 130 9.59 1.95 -10.58
C VAL A 130 10.15 1.20 -11.78
N TYR A 131 9.51 0.11 -12.17
CA TYR A 131 9.78 -0.65 -13.39
C TYR A 131 8.78 -0.31 -14.47
N ASP A 132 9.16 -0.59 -15.71
CA ASP A 132 8.28 -0.63 -16.87
C ASP A 132 8.12 -2.07 -17.39
N ARG A 133 7.07 -2.32 -18.16
CA ARG A 133 6.92 -3.62 -18.87
C ARG A 133 8.08 -3.88 -19.85
N ALA A 134 8.69 -2.83 -20.36
CA ALA A 134 9.85 -2.92 -21.24
C ALA A 134 11.11 -3.44 -20.53
N ASP A 135 11.18 -3.37 -19.19
CA ASP A 135 12.29 -3.95 -18.41
C ASP A 135 12.27 -5.49 -18.42
N GLY A 136 11.18 -6.10 -18.86
CA GLY A 136 11.03 -7.53 -19.05
C GLY A 136 9.78 -8.12 -18.40
N VAL A 137 9.51 -9.37 -18.68
CA VAL A 137 8.40 -10.13 -18.09
C VAL A 137 8.66 -10.37 -16.60
N ARG A 138 9.91 -10.66 -16.24
CA ARG A 138 10.38 -10.87 -14.87
C ARG A 138 11.57 -9.96 -14.59
N VAL A 139 11.53 -9.22 -13.49
CA VAL A 139 12.60 -8.32 -13.06
C VAL A 139 13.22 -8.78 -11.74
N ALA A 140 14.54 -8.69 -11.66
CA ALA A 140 15.27 -9.00 -10.44
C ALA A 140 15.01 -7.96 -9.34
N GLU A 141 15.09 -8.34 -8.07
CA GLU A 141 14.85 -7.40 -6.95
C GLU A 141 15.81 -6.19 -6.96
N ARG A 142 17.02 -6.38 -7.48
CA ARG A 142 18.04 -5.33 -7.58
C ARG A 142 18.17 -4.72 -8.97
N ALA A 143 17.21 -4.98 -9.86
CA ALA A 143 17.22 -4.36 -11.18
C ALA A 143 17.05 -2.84 -11.05
N ASP A 144 17.75 -2.11 -11.91
CA ASP A 144 17.52 -0.69 -12.09
C ASP A 144 16.11 -0.46 -12.65
N GLY A 145 15.41 0.53 -12.10
CA GLY A 145 14.07 0.87 -12.55
C GLY A 145 14.09 1.88 -13.68
N HIS A 146 13.23 1.69 -14.68
CA HIS A 146 13.01 2.64 -15.78
C HIS A 146 11.53 3.08 -15.80
N PRO A 147 11.09 3.89 -14.82
CA PRO A 147 9.68 4.20 -14.65
C PRO A 147 9.09 4.98 -15.81
N ALA A 148 7.93 4.54 -16.33
CA ALA A 148 7.19 5.17 -17.43
C ALA A 148 6.12 6.17 -16.95
N SER A 149 6.08 6.52 -15.67
CA SER A 149 5.10 7.46 -15.11
C SER A 149 5.74 8.41 -14.11
N HIS A 150 5.18 9.63 -13.96
CA HIS A 150 5.60 10.56 -12.90
C HIS A 150 5.60 9.90 -11.53
N TYR A 151 4.55 9.14 -11.21
CA TYR A 151 4.46 8.40 -9.96
C TYR A 151 5.63 7.43 -9.76
N GLY A 152 5.98 6.65 -10.78
CA GLY A 152 7.12 5.72 -10.73
C GLY A 152 8.44 6.46 -10.53
N VAL A 153 8.65 7.59 -11.24
CA VAL A 153 9.81 8.47 -11.05
C VAL A 153 9.88 8.97 -9.60
N HIS A 154 8.76 9.42 -9.03
CA HIS A 154 8.71 9.88 -7.64
C HIS A 154 9.07 8.76 -6.67
N LYS A 155 8.58 7.53 -6.88
CA LYS A 155 8.90 6.39 -6.02
C LYS A 155 10.38 6.01 -6.11
N LEU A 156 10.97 6.01 -7.30
CA LEU A 156 12.41 5.77 -7.49
C LEU A 156 13.25 6.88 -6.84
N ALA A 157 12.84 8.15 -6.92
CA ALA A 157 13.47 9.26 -6.23
C ALA A 157 13.46 9.07 -4.70
N ASN A 158 12.36 8.57 -4.14
CA ASN A 158 12.23 8.29 -2.71
C ASN A 158 13.21 7.19 -2.25
N GLU A 159 13.44 6.16 -3.08
CA GLU A 159 14.46 5.14 -2.80
C GLU A 159 15.89 5.75 -2.80
N GLY A 160 16.14 6.68 -3.71
CA GLY A 160 17.39 7.47 -3.72
C GLY A 160 17.53 8.31 -2.46
N THR A 161 16.48 9.02 -2.07
CA THR A 161 16.42 9.82 -0.85
C THR A 161 16.70 8.98 0.39
N ALA A 162 16.10 7.80 0.53
CA ALA A 162 16.34 6.89 1.65
C ALA A 162 17.83 6.52 1.77
N ARG A 163 18.51 6.22 0.63
CA ARG A 163 19.93 5.91 0.63
C ARG A 163 20.81 7.08 1.11
N VAL A 164 20.42 8.32 0.76
CA VAL A 164 21.14 9.52 1.23
C VAL A 164 20.96 9.69 2.74
N TYR A 165 19.74 9.58 3.27
CA TYR A 165 19.49 9.67 4.72
C TYR A 165 20.23 8.58 5.51
N TRP A 166 20.35 7.38 4.97
CA TRP A 166 21.16 6.35 5.62
C TRP A 166 22.65 6.72 5.61
N ARG A 167 23.18 7.09 4.47
CA ARG A 167 24.62 7.39 4.30
C ARG A 167 25.07 8.59 5.16
N ASP A 168 24.26 9.67 5.17
CA ASP A 168 24.66 10.94 5.75
C ASP A 168 24.23 11.08 7.21
N ASP A 169 23.09 10.47 7.58
CA ASP A 169 22.47 10.65 8.89
C ASP A 169 22.31 9.32 9.67
N GLY A 170 22.59 8.18 9.08
CA GLY A 170 22.41 6.86 9.70
C GLY A 170 20.93 6.48 9.94
N LEU A 171 19.98 7.15 9.25
CA LEU A 171 18.57 6.83 9.34
C LEU A 171 18.25 5.59 8.52
N ALA A 172 18.12 4.44 9.21
CA ALA A 172 17.74 3.19 8.58
C ALA A 172 16.27 3.20 8.15
N SER A 173 15.96 2.55 7.02
CA SER A 173 14.61 2.46 6.50
C SER A 173 14.41 1.26 5.60
N VAL A 174 13.14 0.83 5.46
CA VAL A 174 12.77 -0.24 4.52
C VAL A 174 11.71 0.28 3.55
N GLY A 175 12.09 0.37 2.28
CA GLY A 175 11.17 0.63 1.17
C GLY A 175 10.58 -0.67 0.64
N LEU A 176 9.27 -0.74 0.46
CA LEU A 176 8.62 -1.89 -0.15
C LEU A 176 7.98 -1.50 -1.48
N ARG A 177 8.12 -2.39 -2.47
CA ARG A 177 7.52 -2.28 -3.80
C ARG A 177 6.36 -3.25 -3.95
N PRO A 178 5.12 -2.88 -3.58
CA PRO A 178 3.94 -3.67 -3.90
C PRO A 178 3.69 -3.73 -5.41
N HIS A 179 3.08 -4.84 -5.88
CA HIS A 179 2.62 -5.01 -7.25
C HIS A 179 1.12 -4.66 -7.37
N VAL A 180 0.26 -5.60 -7.70
CA VAL A 180 -1.20 -5.38 -7.80
C VAL A 180 -1.85 -5.70 -6.45
N VAL A 181 -2.02 -4.68 -5.63
CA VAL A 181 -2.74 -4.83 -4.36
C VAL A 181 -4.24 -4.95 -4.63
N TYR A 182 -4.89 -5.95 -4.02
CA TYR A 182 -6.34 -6.12 -4.03
C TYR A 182 -6.87 -6.33 -2.61
N GLY A 183 -8.15 -6.09 -2.41
CA GLY A 183 -8.82 -6.26 -1.11
C GLY A 183 -9.69 -5.07 -0.75
N ALA A 184 -10.49 -5.20 0.31
CA ALA A 184 -11.41 -4.16 0.75
C ALA A 184 -10.68 -2.82 0.98
N GLY A 185 -11.23 -1.74 0.42
CA GLY A 185 -10.64 -0.41 0.41
C GLY A 185 -9.81 -0.05 -0.84
N ARG A 186 -9.56 -1.00 -1.76
CA ARG A 186 -8.85 -0.73 -3.02
C ARG A 186 -9.85 -0.39 -4.13
N ASP A 187 -10.34 0.84 -4.17
CA ASP A 187 -11.41 1.29 -5.06
C ASP A 187 -10.96 2.24 -6.19
N HIS A 188 -9.71 2.67 -6.21
CA HIS A 188 -9.19 3.55 -7.23
C HIS A 188 -7.71 3.31 -7.55
N GLY A 189 -7.25 3.90 -8.66
CA GLY A 189 -5.92 3.68 -9.22
C GLY A 189 -5.94 2.66 -10.36
N LEU A 190 -4.83 2.62 -11.13
CA LEU A 190 -4.71 1.82 -12.35
C LEU A 190 -5.03 0.33 -12.15
N THR A 191 -4.72 -0.22 -10.99
CA THR A 191 -4.83 -1.65 -10.68
C THR A 191 -6.00 -2.00 -9.76
N ALA A 192 -7.01 -1.12 -9.60
CA ALA A 192 -8.17 -1.38 -8.74
C ALA A 192 -9.18 -2.38 -9.33
N GLY A 193 -9.10 -2.66 -10.64
CA GLY A 193 -10.07 -3.49 -11.38
C GLY A 193 -10.45 -4.80 -10.70
N PRO A 194 -9.51 -5.63 -10.22
CA PRO A 194 -9.82 -6.87 -9.50
C PRO A 194 -10.71 -6.66 -8.26
N THR A 195 -10.43 -5.64 -7.45
CA THR A 195 -11.24 -5.35 -6.26
C THR A 195 -12.63 -4.80 -6.62
N LEU A 196 -12.72 -3.96 -7.66
CA LEU A 196 -14.00 -3.48 -8.17
C LEU A 196 -14.86 -4.61 -8.75
N ALA A 197 -14.23 -5.61 -9.36
CA ALA A 197 -14.91 -6.83 -9.79
C ALA A 197 -15.49 -7.62 -8.59
N MET A 198 -14.73 -7.73 -7.49
CA MET A 198 -15.22 -8.36 -6.24
C MET A 198 -16.39 -7.58 -5.63
N LEU A 199 -16.35 -6.24 -5.68
CA LEU A 199 -17.46 -5.39 -5.23
C LEU A 199 -18.69 -5.58 -6.10
N ALA A 200 -18.53 -5.61 -7.43
CA ALA A 200 -19.62 -5.88 -8.37
C ALA A 200 -20.23 -7.27 -8.13
N ALA A 201 -19.39 -8.29 -7.91
CA ALA A 201 -19.87 -9.64 -7.57
C ALA A 201 -20.67 -9.64 -6.26
N ALA A 202 -20.22 -8.93 -5.22
CA ALA A 202 -20.93 -8.79 -3.96
C ALA A 202 -22.32 -8.14 -4.12
N ARG A 203 -22.47 -7.24 -5.11
CA ARG A 203 -23.72 -6.53 -5.46
C ARG A 203 -24.58 -7.27 -6.49
N GLY A 204 -24.08 -8.35 -7.08
CA GLY A 204 -24.73 -9.03 -8.20
C GLY A 204 -24.70 -8.25 -9.53
N GLU A 205 -23.82 -7.26 -9.64
CA GLU A 205 -23.64 -6.38 -10.81
C GLU A 205 -22.64 -6.99 -11.82
N THR A 206 -22.64 -6.45 -13.05
CA THR A 206 -21.65 -6.77 -14.06
C THR A 206 -20.45 -5.83 -13.96
N TYR A 207 -19.24 -6.33 -14.25
CA TYR A 207 -18.04 -5.51 -14.30
C TYR A 207 -17.01 -6.05 -15.31
N GLU A 208 -16.34 -5.15 -16.02
CA GLU A 208 -15.21 -5.51 -16.88
C GLU A 208 -13.91 -5.02 -16.22
N ILE A 209 -13.01 -5.96 -15.87
CA ILE A 209 -11.65 -5.62 -15.41
C ILE A 209 -10.91 -4.96 -16.57
N PRO A 210 -10.41 -3.72 -16.44
CA PRO A 210 -9.92 -2.91 -17.56
C PRO A 210 -8.55 -3.33 -18.11
N PHE A 211 -8.01 -4.48 -17.67
CA PHE A 211 -6.76 -5.03 -18.14
C PHE A 211 -6.75 -6.56 -18.03
N GLY A 212 -5.95 -7.20 -18.88
CA GLY A 212 -5.68 -8.62 -18.88
C GLY A 212 -4.22 -8.95 -18.55
N GLY A 213 -3.76 -10.13 -19.02
CA GLY A 213 -2.41 -10.60 -18.80
C GLY A 213 -2.18 -11.18 -17.41
N ARG A 214 -0.91 -11.18 -16.99
CA ARG A 214 -0.47 -11.73 -15.70
C ARG A 214 0.04 -10.61 -14.78
N ALA A 215 -0.11 -10.83 -13.48
CA ALA A 215 0.42 -9.95 -12.45
C ALA A 215 0.56 -10.70 -11.11
N GLN A 216 1.31 -10.16 -10.17
CA GLN A 216 1.34 -10.64 -8.80
C GLN A 216 0.24 -9.95 -8.00
N PHE A 217 -0.84 -10.68 -7.72
CA PHE A 217 -1.97 -10.16 -6.93
C PHE A 217 -1.67 -10.32 -5.45
N GLN A 218 -1.68 -9.20 -4.72
CA GLN A 218 -1.25 -9.13 -3.33
C GLN A 218 -2.42 -8.68 -2.45
N TYR A 219 -2.82 -9.53 -1.50
CA TYR A 219 -3.89 -9.21 -0.58
C TYR A 219 -3.52 -8.03 0.34
N ALA A 220 -4.42 -7.05 0.47
CA ALA A 220 -4.14 -5.81 1.19
C ALA A 220 -3.77 -6.03 2.67
N GLY A 221 -4.36 -7.06 3.31
CA GLY A 221 -4.01 -7.44 4.66
C GLY A 221 -2.56 -7.92 4.79
N ASP A 222 -2.08 -8.73 3.83
CA ASP A 222 -0.69 -9.21 3.82
C ASP A 222 0.28 -8.07 3.53
N VAL A 223 -0.08 -7.18 2.58
CA VAL A 223 0.74 -6.00 2.25
C VAL A 223 0.90 -5.11 3.49
N ALA A 224 -0.18 -4.89 4.25
CA ALA A 224 -0.12 -4.13 5.50
C ALA A 224 0.80 -4.80 6.53
N ALA A 225 0.69 -6.12 6.73
CA ALA A 225 1.59 -6.87 7.60
C ALA A 225 3.06 -6.69 7.20
N ARG A 226 3.37 -6.75 5.89
CA ARG A 226 4.73 -6.52 5.39
C ARG A 226 5.26 -5.12 5.73
N PHE A 227 4.44 -4.08 5.65
CA PHE A 227 4.86 -2.73 6.05
C PHE A 227 5.11 -2.62 7.55
N ILE A 228 4.28 -3.25 8.38
CA ILE A 228 4.48 -3.29 9.82
C ILE A 228 5.77 -4.03 10.17
N ASP A 229 5.97 -5.24 9.61
CA ASP A 229 7.19 -6.02 9.81
C ASP A 229 8.43 -5.27 9.31
N ALA A 230 8.34 -4.57 8.19
CA ALA A 230 9.42 -3.77 7.64
C ALA A 230 9.82 -2.62 8.55
N ALA A 231 8.85 -1.94 9.20
CA ALA A 231 9.15 -0.89 10.16
C ALA A 231 9.72 -1.45 11.49
N ARG A 232 9.41 -2.69 11.86
CA ARG A 232 9.99 -3.37 13.03
C ARG A 232 11.37 -3.97 12.75
N ALA A 233 11.71 -4.14 11.48
CA ALA A 233 12.95 -4.80 11.10
C ALA A 233 14.18 -4.02 11.59
N VAL A 234 15.06 -4.68 12.32
CA VAL A 234 16.34 -4.10 12.71
C VAL A 234 17.30 -4.18 11.52
N VAL A 235 17.33 -3.11 10.74
CA VAL A 235 18.25 -2.99 9.60
C VAL A 235 19.28 -1.90 9.88
N ARG A 236 20.46 -2.04 9.26
CA ARG A 236 21.51 -1.00 9.25
C ARG A 236 21.81 -0.64 7.81
N ASP A 237 20.78 -0.15 7.12
CA ASP A 237 20.82 0.22 5.71
C ASP A 237 19.51 0.94 5.32
N ALA A 238 19.50 1.53 4.13
CA ALA A 238 18.28 1.89 3.40
C ALA A 238 17.93 0.73 2.45
N VAL A 239 17.18 -0.24 2.98
CA VAL A 239 16.83 -1.46 2.23
C VAL A 239 15.60 -1.21 1.36
N VAL A 240 15.64 -1.67 0.11
CA VAL A 240 14.45 -1.70 -0.76
C VAL A 240 14.17 -3.14 -1.16
N ARG A 241 12.91 -3.57 -1.05
CA ARG A 241 12.49 -4.95 -1.35
C ARG A 241 11.21 -4.96 -2.18
N ASN A 242 11.14 -5.91 -3.10
CA ASN A 242 9.89 -6.23 -3.77
C ASN A 242 8.99 -7.03 -2.82
N ILE A 243 7.68 -6.77 -2.86
CA ILE A 243 6.71 -7.69 -2.28
C ILE A 243 6.40 -8.74 -3.36
N GLY A 244 6.83 -9.98 -3.12
CA GLY A 244 6.64 -11.08 -4.04
C GLY A 244 5.26 -11.72 -3.91
N GLY A 245 5.08 -12.77 -4.70
CA GLY A 245 3.89 -13.60 -4.74
C GLY A 245 3.84 -14.36 -6.07
N PRO A 246 2.92 -15.31 -6.23
CA PRO A 246 2.73 -15.98 -7.51
C PRO A 246 2.28 -14.98 -8.56
N SER A 247 2.82 -15.09 -9.78
CA SER A 247 2.30 -14.40 -10.95
C SER A 247 1.12 -15.20 -11.48
N GLU A 248 -0.08 -14.63 -11.40
CA GLU A 248 -1.34 -15.26 -11.80
C GLU A 248 -1.99 -14.49 -12.95
N HIS A 249 -2.81 -15.16 -13.75
CA HIS A 249 -3.55 -14.51 -14.84
C HIS A 249 -4.77 -13.77 -14.27
N VAL A 250 -5.15 -12.63 -14.87
CA VAL A 250 -6.39 -11.93 -14.47
C VAL A 250 -7.62 -12.85 -14.57
N ALA A 251 -7.61 -13.83 -15.48
CA ALA A 251 -8.66 -14.85 -15.56
C ALA A 251 -8.75 -15.74 -14.32
N ASP A 252 -7.63 -15.96 -13.60
CA ASP A 252 -7.63 -16.73 -12.35
C ASP A 252 -8.33 -15.95 -11.23
N VAL A 253 -8.23 -14.62 -11.26
CA VAL A 253 -9.00 -13.74 -10.36
C VAL A 253 -10.51 -13.87 -10.63
N VAL A 254 -10.92 -13.89 -11.90
CA VAL A 254 -12.32 -14.08 -12.26
C VAL A 254 -12.82 -15.46 -11.80
N ALA A 255 -12.05 -16.51 -12.06
CA ALA A 255 -12.38 -17.87 -11.60
C ALA A 255 -12.48 -17.94 -10.07
N ALA A 256 -11.59 -17.26 -9.34
CA ALA A 256 -11.67 -17.17 -7.88
C ALA A 256 -12.95 -16.46 -7.42
N ILE A 257 -13.33 -15.35 -8.07
CA ILE A 257 -14.58 -14.62 -7.78
C ILE A 257 -15.78 -15.54 -8.00
N GLU A 258 -15.87 -16.21 -9.16
CA GLU A 258 -16.99 -17.10 -9.48
C GLU A 258 -17.06 -18.32 -8.54
N SER A 259 -15.91 -18.82 -8.06
CA SER A 259 -15.87 -19.92 -7.09
C SER A 259 -16.38 -19.51 -5.70
N VAL A 260 -16.31 -18.24 -5.35
CA VAL A 260 -16.74 -17.67 -4.06
C VAL A 260 -18.14 -17.09 -4.14
N ALA A 261 -18.51 -16.54 -5.28
CA ALA A 261 -19.79 -15.94 -5.58
C ALA A 261 -20.36 -16.55 -6.90
N PRO A 262 -20.91 -17.77 -6.87
CA PRO A 262 -21.40 -18.44 -8.08
C PRO A 262 -22.45 -17.64 -8.85
N GLU A 263 -23.21 -16.78 -8.18
CA GLU A 263 -24.17 -15.85 -8.76
C GLU A 263 -23.55 -14.77 -9.64
N ALA A 264 -22.23 -14.58 -9.57
CA ALA A 264 -21.46 -13.66 -10.42
C ALA A 264 -20.95 -14.36 -11.70
N ALA A 265 -21.21 -15.66 -11.89
CA ALA A 265 -20.76 -16.41 -13.07
C ALA A 265 -21.18 -15.71 -14.37
N GLY A 266 -20.21 -15.45 -15.24
CA GLY A 266 -20.41 -14.76 -16.51
C GLY A 266 -20.67 -13.24 -16.41
N LYS A 267 -20.74 -12.67 -15.22
CA LYS A 267 -20.94 -11.22 -15.01
C LYS A 267 -19.64 -10.43 -14.95
N ILE A 268 -18.53 -11.09 -14.62
CA ILE A 268 -17.21 -10.47 -14.55
C ILE A 268 -16.44 -10.82 -15.81
N THR A 269 -16.04 -9.82 -16.56
CA THR A 269 -15.28 -9.94 -17.80
C THR A 269 -13.91 -9.27 -17.71
N VAL A 270 -13.07 -9.48 -18.70
CA VAL A 270 -11.69 -8.98 -18.74
C VAL A 270 -11.39 -8.36 -20.09
N LYS A 271 -10.84 -7.17 -20.10
CA LYS A 271 -10.32 -6.51 -21.32
C LYS A 271 -8.94 -7.09 -21.65
N ARG A 272 -8.92 -8.17 -22.48
CA ARG A 272 -7.75 -9.04 -22.69
C ARG A 272 -6.59 -8.39 -23.43
N ASP A 273 -6.87 -7.43 -24.28
CA ASP A 273 -5.94 -6.74 -25.18
C ASP A 273 -5.24 -5.53 -24.52
N VAL A 274 -5.61 -5.18 -23.31
CA VAL A 274 -4.96 -4.13 -22.53
C VAL A 274 -4.11 -4.78 -21.45
N LEU A 275 -2.80 -4.52 -21.46
CA LEU A 275 -1.87 -5.03 -20.48
C LEU A 275 -1.42 -3.91 -19.53
N LEU A 276 -1.11 -4.26 -18.28
CA LEU A 276 -0.52 -3.31 -17.35
C LEU A 276 0.87 -2.88 -17.83
N PRO A 277 1.26 -1.60 -17.65
CA PRO A 277 2.62 -1.12 -17.93
C PRO A 277 3.56 -1.50 -16.78
N LEU A 278 3.56 -2.76 -16.39
CA LEU A 278 4.35 -3.33 -15.31
C LEU A 278 4.90 -4.69 -15.74
N PRO A 279 6.04 -5.15 -15.18
CA PRO A 279 6.48 -6.54 -15.32
C PRO A 279 5.38 -7.49 -14.84
N GLU A 280 5.35 -8.70 -15.36
CA GLU A 280 4.39 -9.71 -14.88
C GLU A 280 4.81 -10.30 -13.53
N GLU A 281 6.11 -10.25 -13.22
CA GLU A 281 6.69 -10.79 -12.02
C GLU A 281 7.88 -9.93 -11.54
N MET A 282 7.94 -9.68 -10.26
CA MET A 282 9.09 -9.12 -9.56
C MET A 282 9.69 -10.20 -8.66
N GLU A 283 10.99 -10.47 -8.79
CA GLU A 283 11.67 -11.36 -7.85
C GLU A 283 11.64 -10.77 -6.44
N ALA A 284 11.38 -11.63 -5.49
CA ALA A 284 11.39 -11.30 -4.07
C ALA A 284 11.75 -12.54 -3.26
N SER A 285 12.19 -12.33 -2.02
CA SER A 285 12.35 -13.44 -1.09
C SER A 285 10.99 -14.15 -0.88
N PRO A 286 10.96 -15.49 -0.92
CA PRO A 286 9.72 -16.24 -0.71
C PRO A 286 9.09 -15.89 0.63
N THR A 287 7.82 -15.56 0.61
CA THR A 287 7.05 -15.29 1.82
C THR A 287 5.66 -15.89 1.66
N ALA A 288 5.17 -16.52 2.73
CA ALA A 288 3.78 -16.97 2.77
C ALA A 288 2.84 -15.77 2.62
N GLY A 289 1.78 -15.93 1.87
CA GLY A 289 0.72 -14.95 1.68
C GLY A 289 -0.64 -15.65 1.63
N THR A 290 -1.68 -14.86 1.75
CA THR A 290 -3.05 -15.34 1.64
C THR A 290 -3.30 -15.87 0.22
N PRO A 291 -3.73 -17.15 0.05
CA PRO A 291 -4.07 -17.69 -1.26
C PRO A 291 -5.12 -16.81 -1.95
N LEU A 292 -5.02 -16.63 -3.27
CA LEU A 292 -5.91 -15.74 -4.04
C LEU A 292 -7.39 -15.97 -3.71
N ARG A 293 -7.85 -17.23 -3.75
CA ARG A 293 -9.23 -17.58 -3.44
C ARG A 293 -9.67 -17.14 -2.03
N GLN A 294 -8.77 -17.26 -1.04
CA GLN A 294 -9.07 -16.85 0.34
C GLN A 294 -9.18 -15.32 0.45
N GLY A 295 -8.25 -14.58 -0.14
CA GLY A 295 -8.31 -13.11 -0.14
C GLY A 295 -9.52 -12.57 -0.90
N VAL A 296 -9.94 -13.24 -1.99
CA VAL A 296 -11.19 -12.94 -2.72
C VAL A 296 -12.42 -13.18 -1.82
N LEU A 297 -12.47 -14.32 -1.11
CA LEU A 297 -13.55 -14.64 -0.17
C LEU A 297 -13.68 -13.56 0.91
N GLU A 298 -12.60 -13.26 1.60
CA GLU A 298 -12.59 -12.25 2.66
C GLU A 298 -13.01 -10.86 2.14
N THR A 299 -12.56 -10.50 0.95
CA THR A 299 -12.90 -9.22 0.31
C THR A 299 -14.39 -9.13 0.00
N ILE A 300 -14.98 -10.16 -0.63
CA ILE A 300 -16.39 -10.20 -0.97
C ILE A 300 -17.27 -10.22 0.30
N GLU A 301 -16.86 -10.95 1.34
CA GLU A 301 -17.57 -10.96 2.61
C GLU A 301 -17.57 -9.59 3.30
N LEU A 302 -16.43 -8.87 3.29
CA LEU A 302 -16.37 -7.51 3.82
C LEU A 302 -17.29 -6.56 3.07
N PHE A 303 -17.34 -6.66 1.74
CA PHE A 303 -18.28 -5.86 0.94
C PHE A 303 -19.73 -6.22 1.24
N ARG A 304 -20.10 -7.51 1.31
CA ARG A 304 -21.45 -7.94 1.61
C ARG A 304 -21.95 -7.45 2.98
N ARG A 305 -21.06 -7.43 3.99
CA ARG A 305 -21.38 -6.89 5.34
C ARG A 305 -21.64 -5.38 5.34
N ALA A 306 -21.03 -4.66 4.39
CA ALA A 306 -21.17 -3.20 4.27
C ALA A 306 -22.31 -2.77 3.35
N LEU A 307 -22.93 -3.70 2.63
CA LEU A 307 -24.12 -3.41 1.83
C LEU A 307 -25.34 -3.20 2.75
N PRO A 308 -26.28 -2.29 2.37
CA PRO A 308 -27.49 -2.01 3.15
C PRO A 308 -28.44 -3.21 3.18
#